data_3c5307eb8bab7b0f7bb9c4ee3cb95643
#
_entry.id   3c5307eb8bab7b0f7bb9c4ee3cb95643
#
_cell.length_a   1.000
_cell.length_b   1.000
_cell.length_c   1.000
_cell.angle_alpha   90.00
_cell.angle_beta   90.00
_cell.angle_gamma   90.00
#
_symmetry.space_group_name_H-M   'P 1'
#
loop_
_entity.id
_entity.type
_entity.pdbx_description
1 polymer ?
#
loop_
_entity_poly.entity_id
_entity_poly.type
_entity_poly.pdbx_seq_one_letter_code
_entity_poly.pdbx_strand_id
1 'polypeptide(L)'
;MLAKLLAQTFFTVSGWTFKNNMPADIKQCVMIAAPHTSNWDAPYTRFAFVLMGIPVKITIKDSWMRFPYGPMIRYLGGIGINRRPKKEGEERDSMVQLMADLFKDNDELVMLITPEGTRSLRTKWKTGFYHIAVAANVPIALG
;
A
#
# COMPACT_ATOMS: atom_id res chain seq x y z
N MET A 1 -7.65 20.44 -4.46
CA MET A 1 -6.81 21.37 -5.24
C MET A 1 -5.43 21.56 -4.60
N LEU A 2 -5.31 22.02 -3.37
CA LEU A 2 -4.02 22.26 -2.69
C LEU A 2 -3.08 21.04 -2.65
N ALA A 3 -3.60 19.85 -2.31
CA ALA A 3 -2.79 18.63 -2.22
C ALA A 3 -2.15 18.23 -3.57
N LYS A 4 -2.86 18.42 -4.69
CA LYS A 4 -2.29 18.15 -6.03
C LYS A 4 -1.21 19.15 -6.38
N LEU A 5 -1.39 20.42 -6.03
CA LEU A 5 -0.37 21.46 -6.25
C LEU A 5 0.89 21.14 -5.45
N LEU A 6 0.75 20.79 -4.17
CA LEU A 6 1.89 20.38 -3.33
C LEU A 6 2.62 19.16 -3.90
N ALA A 7 1.88 18.16 -4.37
CA ALA A 7 2.46 16.99 -5.00
C ALA A 7 3.22 17.33 -6.30
N GLN A 8 2.65 18.17 -7.16
CA GLN A 8 3.33 18.63 -8.37
C GLN A 8 4.62 19.40 -8.05
N THR A 9 4.54 20.33 -7.10
CA THR A 9 5.73 21.10 -6.65
C THR A 9 6.81 20.16 -6.10
N PHE A 10 6.42 19.17 -5.29
CA PHE A 10 7.36 18.20 -4.75
C PHE A 10 8.11 17.43 -5.85
N PHE A 11 7.41 16.91 -6.85
CA PHE A 11 8.05 16.21 -7.98
C PHE A 11 8.93 17.15 -8.80
N THR A 12 8.47 18.37 -9.08
CA THR A 12 9.26 19.35 -9.85
C THR A 12 10.56 19.73 -9.13
N VAL A 13 10.48 20.05 -7.83
CA VAL A 13 11.67 20.44 -7.04
C VAL A 13 12.64 19.29 -6.84
N SER A 14 12.14 18.06 -6.69
CA SER A 14 12.98 16.87 -6.53
C SER A 14 13.60 16.37 -7.84
N GLY A 15 13.24 16.96 -8.99
CA GLY A 15 13.73 16.56 -10.31
C GLY A 15 13.14 15.22 -10.82
N TRP A 16 12.09 14.73 -10.19
CA TRP A 16 11.40 13.50 -10.60
C TRP A 16 10.21 13.79 -11.52
N THR A 17 9.99 12.91 -12.46
CA THR A 17 8.82 12.97 -13.33
C THR A 17 7.86 11.85 -12.96
N PHE A 18 6.61 12.22 -12.70
CA PHE A 18 5.54 11.25 -12.45
C PHE A 18 4.75 11.00 -13.75
N LYS A 19 4.62 9.73 -14.14
CA LYS A 19 3.77 9.32 -15.27
C LYS A 19 2.69 8.38 -14.74
N ASN A 20 1.42 8.74 -14.97
CA ASN A 20 0.30 7.87 -14.63
C ASN A 20 -0.15 7.12 -15.89
N ASN A 21 0.14 5.84 -15.93
CA ASN A 21 -0.30 4.92 -16.98
C ASN A 21 -1.39 3.95 -16.50
N MET A 22 -1.93 4.15 -15.29
CA MET A 22 -2.97 3.29 -14.76
C MET A 22 -4.28 3.52 -15.52
N PRO A 23 -4.93 2.45 -16.05
CA PRO A 23 -6.24 2.57 -16.69
C PRO A 23 -7.28 3.12 -15.73
N ALA A 24 -8.14 4.02 -16.20
CA ALA A 24 -9.11 4.73 -15.36
C ALA A 24 -10.23 3.81 -14.81
N ASP A 25 -10.44 2.68 -15.43
CA ASP A 25 -11.42 1.66 -15.03
C ASP A 25 -10.92 0.74 -13.91
N ILE A 26 -9.60 0.73 -13.63
CA ILE A 26 -9.01 -0.07 -12.56
C ILE A 26 -9.19 0.65 -11.21
N LYS A 27 -10.18 0.21 -10.46
CA LYS A 27 -10.46 0.73 -9.11
C LYS A 27 -9.77 -0.07 -8.02
N GLN A 28 -9.48 -1.33 -8.27
CA GLN A 28 -8.83 -2.23 -7.32
C GLN A 28 -7.65 -2.93 -7.97
N CYS A 29 -6.49 -2.90 -7.33
CA CYS A 29 -5.33 -3.68 -7.75
C CYS A 29 -4.31 -3.87 -6.61
N VAL A 30 -3.47 -4.88 -6.76
CA VAL A 30 -2.22 -4.97 -6.00
C VAL A 30 -1.12 -4.30 -6.82
N MET A 31 -0.56 -3.21 -6.30
CA MET A 31 0.53 -2.48 -6.95
C MET A 31 1.87 -2.89 -6.34
N ILE A 32 2.80 -3.28 -7.17
CA ILE A 32 4.17 -3.62 -6.77
C ILE A 32 5.04 -2.39 -6.91
N ALA A 33 5.74 -2.00 -5.84
CA ALA A 33 6.77 -0.98 -5.87
C ALA A 33 8.13 -1.60 -5.54
N ALA A 34 9.03 -1.54 -6.49
CA ALA A 34 10.41 -2.04 -6.37
C ALA A 34 11.36 -1.17 -7.22
N PRO A 35 12.60 -0.96 -6.79
CA PRO A 35 13.18 -1.41 -5.50
C PRO A 35 12.74 -0.55 -4.31
N HIS A 36 12.63 -1.16 -3.12
CA HIS A 36 12.40 -0.44 -1.87
C HIS A 36 13.73 -0.19 -1.15
N THR A 37 14.25 1.03 -1.26
CA THR A 37 15.62 1.34 -0.84
C THR A 37 15.70 2.24 0.40
N SER A 38 14.68 3.09 0.61
CA SER A 38 14.75 4.07 1.68
C SER A 38 13.37 4.47 2.25
N ASN A 39 13.39 5.24 3.35
CA ASN A 39 12.17 5.86 3.89
C ASN A 39 11.62 6.97 2.98
N TRP A 40 12.43 7.50 2.07
CA TRP A 40 12.01 8.51 1.10
C TRP A 40 10.99 7.98 0.10
N ASP A 41 10.92 6.68 -0.11
CA ASP A 41 9.91 6.05 -0.97
C ASP A 41 8.47 6.37 -0.50
N ALA A 42 8.27 6.55 0.82
CA ALA A 42 6.96 6.87 1.39
C ALA A 42 6.40 8.22 0.95
N PRO A 43 7.11 9.37 1.05
CA PRO A 43 6.62 10.64 0.52
C PRO A 43 6.44 10.63 -1.00
N TYR A 44 7.34 10.03 -1.78
CA TYR A 44 7.16 9.91 -3.23
C TYR A 44 5.89 9.14 -3.58
N THR A 45 5.69 7.98 -2.96
CA THR A 45 4.47 7.18 -3.12
C THR A 45 3.23 7.98 -2.74
N ARG A 46 3.25 8.66 -1.59
CA ARG A 46 2.11 9.44 -1.12
C ARG A 46 1.71 10.52 -2.12
N PHE A 47 2.66 11.27 -2.64
CA PHE A 47 2.39 12.32 -3.62
C PHE A 47 2.00 11.75 -4.99
N ALA A 48 2.56 10.62 -5.42
CA ALA A 48 2.12 9.93 -6.63
C ALA A 48 0.63 9.55 -6.55
N PHE A 49 0.19 8.93 -5.47
CA PHE A 49 -1.22 8.57 -5.27
C PHE A 49 -2.14 9.80 -5.23
N VAL A 50 -1.69 10.93 -4.65
CA VAL A 50 -2.44 12.21 -4.71
C VAL A 50 -2.60 12.69 -6.15
N LEU A 51 -1.57 12.57 -6.98
CA LEU A 51 -1.65 12.94 -8.41
C LEU A 51 -2.54 11.98 -9.20
N MET A 52 -2.52 10.70 -8.89
CA MET A 52 -3.41 9.69 -9.47
C MET A 52 -4.88 9.91 -9.07
N GLY A 53 -5.13 10.62 -7.98
CA GLY A 53 -6.49 10.78 -7.44
C GLY A 53 -7.01 9.54 -6.72
N ILE A 54 -6.13 8.61 -6.37
CA ILE A 54 -6.46 7.34 -5.70
C ILE A 54 -6.30 7.49 -4.19
N PRO A 55 -7.27 7.06 -3.37
CA PRO A 55 -7.12 7.08 -1.92
C PRO A 55 -6.03 6.10 -1.49
N VAL A 56 -5.00 6.63 -0.81
CA VAL A 56 -3.92 5.80 -0.29
C VAL A 56 -4.43 4.98 0.89
N LYS A 57 -4.25 3.67 0.80
CA LYS A 57 -4.43 2.76 1.93
C LYS A 57 -3.08 2.14 2.29
N ILE A 58 -2.67 2.33 3.53
CA ILE A 58 -1.38 1.84 4.04
C ILE A 58 -1.66 0.84 5.16
N THR A 59 -1.15 -0.37 5.02
CA THR A 59 -1.28 -1.38 6.06
C THR A 59 -0.26 -1.14 7.18
N ILE A 60 -0.75 -0.91 8.38
CA ILE A 60 0.07 -0.60 9.56
C ILE A 60 -0.21 -1.62 10.66
N LYS A 61 0.80 -1.88 11.49
CA LYS A 61 0.62 -2.74 12.66
C LYS A 61 -0.48 -2.19 13.57
N ASP A 62 -1.44 -3.01 13.97
CA ASP A 62 -2.58 -2.67 14.81
C ASP A 62 -2.21 -1.85 16.06
N SER A 63 -1.06 -2.13 16.68
CA SER A 63 -0.61 -1.37 17.86
C SER A 63 -0.44 0.13 17.62
N TRP A 64 -0.18 0.57 16.38
CA TRP A 64 -0.05 1.99 16.02
C TRP A 64 -1.41 2.67 15.76
N MET A 65 -2.47 1.86 15.61
CA MET A 65 -3.84 2.38 15.43
C MET A 65 -4.48 2.87 16.75
N ARG A 66 -3.75 2.74 17.86
CA ARG A 66 -4.22 3.18 19.18
C ARG A 66 -3.91 4.67 19.41
N PHE A 67 -4.62 5.25 20.38
CA PHE A 67 -4.36 6.63 20.82
C PHE A 67 -2.89 6.76 21.33
N PRO A 68 -2.19 7.87 21.05
CA PRO A 68 -2.68 9.09 20.40
C PRO A 68 -2.59 9.10 18.86
N TYR A 69 -1.85 8.17 18.23
CA TYR A 69 -1.53 8.21 16.80
C TYR A 69 -2.64 7.66 15.89
N GLY A 70 -3.50 6.80 16.41
CA GLY A 70 -4.53 6.09 15.64
C GLY A 70 -5.44 7.01 14.81
N PRO A 71 -6.00 8.10 15.35
CA PRO A 71 -6.86 9.01 14.56
C PRO A 71 -6.13 9.63 13.37
N MET A 72 -4.88 10.08 13.57
CA MET A 72 -4.05 10.63 12.51
C MET A 72 -3.71 9.60 11.44
N ILE A 73 -3.37 8.39 11.88
CA ILE A 73 -3.03 7.28 10.95
C ILE A 73 -4.24 6.89 10.11
N ARG A 74 -5.45 6.81 10.69
CA ARG A 74 -6.69 6.56 9.92
C ARG A 74 -6.97 7.69 8.93
N TYR A 75 -6.81 8.93 9.35
CA TYR A 75 -6.95 10.08 8.45
C TYR A 75 -5.98 10.03 7.26
N LEU A 76 -4.77 9.51 7.48
CA LEU A 76 -3.77 9.29 6.43
C LEU A 76 -4.01 8.01 5.60
N GLY A 77 -5.11 7.31 5.82
CA GLY A 77 -5.47 6.10 5.09
C GLY A 77 -4.86 4.81 5.67
N GLY A 78 -4.41 4.84 6.94
CA GLY A 78 -3.87 3.66 7.60
C GLY A 78 -4.95 2.62 7.93
N ILE A 79 -4.67 1.36 7.61
CA ILE A 79 -5.47 0.19 7.98
C ILE A 79 -4.66 -0.65 8.96
N GLY A 80 -5.21 -0.88 10.15
CA GLY A 80 -4.56 -1.70 11.17
C GLY A 80 -4.63 -3.17 10.81
N ILE A 81 -3.50 -3.85 10.80
CA ILE A 81 -3.43 -5.30 10.64
C ILE A 81 -2.88 -5.93 11.92
N ASN A 82 -3.64 -6.84 12.49
CA ASN A 82 -3.20 -7.63 13.64
C ASN A 82 -2.22 -8.72 13.17
N ARG A 83 -0.93 -8.49 13.43
CA ARG A 83 0.15 -9.43 13.10
C ARG A 83 0.59 -10.29 14.29
N ARG A 84 -0.17 -10.28 15.40
CA ARG A 84 0.20 -11.07 16.59
C ARG A 84 0.05 -12.55 16.29
N PRO A 85 0.98 -13.40 16.76
CA PRO A 85 0.74 -14.84 16.76
C PRO A 85 -0.49 -15.09 17.65
N LYS A 86 -1.45 -15.86 17.12
CA LYS A 86 -2.57 -16.35 17.90
C LYS A 86 -2.07 -17.39 18.94
N LYS A 87 -2.84 -17.60 19.99
CA LYS A 87 -2.56 -18.64 20.99
C LYS A 87 -2.67 -20.02 20.34
N GLU A 88 -1.99 -20.98 20.93
CA GLU A 88 -2.03 -22.39 20.52
C GLU A 88 -3.48 -22.89 20.42
N GLY A 89 -3.88 -23.41 19.23
CA GLY A 89 -5.25 -23.90 18.98
C GLY A 89 -6.19 -22.94 18.20
N GLU A 90 -5.80 -21.71 17.90
CA GLU A 90 -6.60 -20.81 17.05
C GLU A 90 -6.13 -20.90 15.58
N GLU A 91 -7.04 -21.24 14.66
CA GLU A 91 -6.78 -21.17 13.23
C GLU A 91 -6.37 -19.73 12.84
N ARG A 92 -5.26 -19.63 12.15
CA ARG A 92 -4.71 -18.36 11.69
C ARG A 92 -5.21 -18.09 10.30
N ASP A 93 -6.07 -17.10 10.15
CA ASP A 93 -6.26 -16.52 8.82
C ASP A 93 -4.89 -16.12 8.27
N SER A 94 -4.55 -16.63 7.11
CA SER A 94 -3.27 -16.29 6.51
C SER A 94 -3.22 -14.77 6.29
N MET A 95 -2.05 -14.16 6.43
CA MET A 95 -1.90 -12.72 6.15
C MET A 95 -2.39 -12.38 4.72
N VAL A 96 -2.27 -13.33 3.82
CA VAL A 96 -2.80 -13.25 2.45
C VAL A 96 -4.32 -13.09 2.48
N GLN A 97 -5.03 -13.91 3.26
CA GLN A 97 -6.49 -13.83 3.35
C GLN A 97 -6.95 -12.52 4.00
N LEU A 98 -6.33 -12.11 5.09
CA LEU A 98 -6.64 -10.83 5.73
C LEU A 98 -6.47 -9.64 4.77
N MET A 99 -5.42 -9.65 3.95
CA MET A 99 -5.20 -8.61 2.95
C MET A 99 -6.17 -8.72 1.77
N ALA A 100 -6.52 -9.91 1.34
CA ALA A 100 -7.50 -10.11 0.27
C ALA A 100 -8.91 -9.66 0.70
N ASP A 101 -9.29 -9.88 1.95
CA ASP A 101 -10.59 -9.47 2.48
C ASP A 101 -10.75 -7.94 2.51
N LEU A 102 -9.67 -7.17 2.62
CA LEU A 102 -9.74 -5.71 2.52
C LEU A 102 -10.30 -5.22 1.17
N PHE A 103 -10.13 -5.98 0.10
CA PHE A 103 -10.69 -5.65 -1.21
C PHE A 103 -12.21 -5.84 -1.25
N LYS A 104 -12.77 -6.72 -0.43
CA LYS A 104 -14.23 -6.91 -0.30
C LYS A 104 -14.91 -5.73 0.41
N ASP A 105 -14.18 -5.13 1.36
CA ASP A 105 -14.69 -4.06 2.20
C ASP A 105 -14.49 -2.65 1.59
N ASN A 106 -13.80 -2.56 0.45
CA ASN A 106 -13.47 -1.27 -0.17
C ASN A 106 -13.66 -1.34 -1.68
N ASP A 107 -14.62 -0.59 -2.22
CA ASP A 107 -14.89 -0.53 -3.67
C ASP A 107 -13.71 0.04 -4.48
N GLU A 108 -12.88 0.85 -3.86
CA GLU A 108 -11.66 1.41 -4.44
C GLU A 108 -10.48 1.16 -3.51
N LEU A 109 -9.55 0.33 -3.94
CA LEU A 109 -8.36 -0.01 -3.16
C LEU A 109 -7.17 -0.32 -4.05
N VAL A 110 -6.15 0.50 -3.97
CA VAL A 110 -4.82 0.17 -4.49
C VAL A 110 -3.93 -0.22 -3.31
N MET A 111 -3.60 -1.50 -3.23
CA MET A 111 -2.74 -2.04 -2.19
C MET A 111 -1.29 -2.06 -2.66
N LEU A 112 -0.48 -1.15 -2.13
CA LEU A 112 0.94 -1.09 -2.46
C LEU A 112 1.72 -2.13 -1.66
N ILE A 113 2.52 -2.94 -2.35
CA ILE A 113 3.37 -3.97 -1.75
C ILE A 113 4.79 -3.85 -2.29
N THR A 114 5.75 -3.86 -1.38
CA THR A 114 7.17 -4.00 -1.72
C THR A 114 7.55 -5.48 -1.61
N PRO A 115 7.75 -6.18 -2.74
CA PRO A 115 7.89 -7.64 -2.74
C PRO A 115 9.20 -8.13 -2.09
N GLU A 116 10.17 -7.25 -1.97
CA GLU A 116 11.43 -7.52 -1.26
C GLU A 116 11.20 -7.74 0.24
N GLY A 117 10.21 -7.05 0.82
CA GLY A 117 9.86 -7.09 2.24
C GLY A 117 10.95 -6.54 3.17
N THR A 118 11.93 -5.84 2.61
CA THR A 118 13.06 -5.19 3.28
C THR A 118 13.63 -4.11 2.37
N ARG A 119 14.47 -3.21 2.93
CA ARG A 119 15.24 -2.20 2.16
C ARG A 119 16.61 -2.69 1.71
N SER A 120 16.99 -3.90 2.10
CA SER A 120 18.23 -4.53 1.63
C SER A 120 17.99 -5.23 0.31
N LEU A 121 19.00 -5.20 -0.56
CA LEU A 121 18.96 -5.91 -1.84
C LEU A 121 18.58 -7.38 -1.64
N ARG A 122 17.61 -7.84 -2.41
CA ARG A 122 17.14 -9.22 -2.43
C ARG A 122 17.19 -9.78 -3.84
N THR A 123 17.69 -10.98 -3.96
CA THR A 123 17.75 -11.71 -5.24
C THR A 123 16.42 -12.37 -5.62
N LYS A 124 15.51 -12.51 -4.66
CA LYS A 124 14.19 -13.12 -4.85
C LYS A 124 13.10 -12.29 -4.18
N TRP A 125 12.00 -12.09 -4.87
CA TRP A 125 10.80 -11.47 -4.34
C TRP A 125 9.97 -12.47 -3.54
N LYS A 126 9.29 -11.99 -2.51
CA LYS A 126 8.26 -12.75 -1.79
C LYS A 126 6.99 -12.77 -2.63
N THR A 127 6.37 -13.93 -2.76
CA THR A 127 5.19 -14.14 -3.63
C THR A 127 3.85 -13.74 -2.97
N GLY A 128 3.88 -13.18 -1.76
CA GLY A 128 2.66 -12.80 -1.04
C GLY A 128 1.72 -11.90 -1.83
N PHE A 129 2.25 -10.94 -2.59
CA PHE A 129 1.47 -10.06 -3.44
C PHE A 129 0.64 -10.81 -4.49
N TYR A 130 1.22 -11.85 -5.10
CA TYR A 130 0.55 -12.69 -6.09
C TYR A 130 -0.62 -13.45 -5.46
N HIS A 131 -0.40 -14.08 -4.33
CA HIS A 131 -1.45 -14.83 -3.63
C HIS A 131 -2.59 -13.91 -3.14
N ILE A 132 -2.28 -12.68 -2.74
CA ILE A 132 -3.29 -11.67 -2.38
C ILE A 132 -4.12 -11.29 -3.62
N ALA A 133 -3.48 -11.00 -4.74
CA ALA A 133 -4.16 -10.62 -5.96
C ALA A 133 -5.08 -11.74 -6.47
N VAL A 134 -4.61 -12.99 -6.43
CA VAL A 134 -5.42 -14.16 -6.80
C VAL A 134 -6.61 -14.34 -5.85
N ALA A 135 -6.39 -14.29 -4.54
CA ALA A 135 -7.46 -14.47 -3.55
C ALA A 135 -8.51 -13.34 -3.59
N ALA A 136 -8.10 -12.12 -3.92
CA ALA A 136 -8.99 -10.96 -4.08
C ALA A 136 -9.59 -10.85 -5.48
N ASN A 137 -9.12 -11.63 -6.45
CA ASN A 137 -9.49 -11.56 -7.86
C ASN A 137 -9.29 -10.15 -8.47
N VAL A 138 -8.13 -9.55 -8.20
CA VAL A 138 -7.76 -8.20 -8.68
C VAL A 138 -6.48 -8.25 -9.52
N PRO A 139 -6.30 -7.32 -10.48
CA PRO A 139 -5.08 -7.25 -11.27
C PRO A 139 -3.85 -6.84 -10.44
N ILE A 140 -2.67 -7.14 -10.99
CA ILE A 140 -1.38 -6.69 -10.46
C ILE A 140 -0.87 -5.56 -11.37
N ALA A 141 -0.54 -4.42 -10.76
CA ALA A 141 0.10 -3.30 -11.42
C ALA A 141 1.58 -3.22 -11.04
N LEU A 142 2.41 -2.78 -11.98
CA LEU A 142 3.82 -2.49 -11.73
C LEU A 142 3.97 -0.97 -11.57
N GLY A 143 4.51 -0.53 -10.44
CA GLY A 143 4.75 0.86 -10.10
C GLY A 143 6.23 1.19 -9.96
#